data_9d9f36f6b6b181dc1f6429a4d33fa9bb
#
_entry.id   9d9f36f6b6b181dc1f6429a4d33fa9bb
#
_cell.length_a   1.000
_cell.length_b   1.000
_cell.length_c   1.000
_cell.angle_alpha   90.00
_cell.angle_beta   90.00
_cell.angle_gamma   90.00
#
_symmetry.space_group_name_H-M   'P 1'
#
loop_
_entity.id
_entity.type
_entity.pdbx_description
1 polymer ?
#
loop_
_entity_poly.entity_id
_entity_poly.type
_entity_poly.pdbx_seq_one_letter_code
_entity_poly.pdbx_strand_id
1 'polypeptide(L)'
;MADANGVYGQRNLNVNQMNQEIKKGTAPKSIIRVDQAYQSRPGDEYAHVHFVDGAALRDDGTWKHNPRTLTNAEKDWLRKWG
;
A
#
# COMPACT_ATOMS: atom_id res chain seq x y z
N MET A 1 -10.56 14.21 -2.53
CA MET A 1 -9.34 14.23 -1.78
C MET A 1 -8.24 13.46 -2.50
N ALA A 2 -7.06 13.86 -2.28
CA ALA A 2 -5.95 13.21 -2.93
C ALA A 2 -5.67 11.90 -2.23
N ASP A 3 -5.89 10.89 -2.91
CA ASP A 3 -5.36 9.61 -2.56
C ASP A 3 -4.17 9.39 -3.46
N ALA A 4 -3.29 8.56 -3.17
CA ALA A 4 -2.06 8.33 -3.89
C ALA A 4 -2.28 8.30 -5.41
N ASN A 5 -2.31 9.45 -6.04
CA ASN A 5 -2.51 9.62 -7.49
C ASN A 5 -3.89 9.15 -7.97
N GLY A 6 -4.89 9.14 -7.09
CA GLY A 6 -6.24 8.74 -7.44
C GLY A 6 -6.40 7.26 -7.69
N VAL A 7 -5.49 6.44 -7.19
CA VAL A 7 -5.47 5.01 -7.49
C VAL A 7 -5.86 4.16 -6.29
N TYR A 8 -5.54 4.60 -5.09
CA TYR A 8 -5.57 3.78 -3.90
C TYR A 8 -6.27 4.55 -2.79
N GLY A 9 -6.98 3.87 -1.90
CA GLY A 9 -7.60 4.55 -0.78
C GLY A 9 -9.04 4.18 -0.53
N GLN A 10 -9.48 3.03 -0.98
CA GLN A 10 -10.85 2.58 -0.82
C GLN A 10 -11.05 1.59 0.32
N ARG A 11 -9.99 1.26 1.03
CA ARG A 11 -10.03 0.43 2.24
C ARG A 11 -10.63 -0.96 2.06
N ASN A 12 -10.52 -1.52 0.87
CA ASN A 12 -10.98 -2.88 0.66
C ASN A 12 -9.81 -3.83 0.39
N LEU A 13 -8.72 -3.61 1.10
CA LEU A 13 -7.51 -4.40 0.95
C LEU A 13 -7.69 -5.83 1.40
N ASN A 14 -7.06 -6.74 0.67
CA ASN A 14 -6.86 -8.10 1.13
C ASN A 14 -5.38 -8.29 1.44
N VAL A 15 -4.99 -7.97 2.66
CA VAL A 15 -3.60 -7.95 3.08
C VAL A 15 -2.92 -9.30 2.87
N ASN A 16 -3.62 -10.39 3.19
CA ASN A 16 -3.01 -11.71 3.05
C ASN A 16 -2.73 -12.06 1.60
N GLN A 17 -3.67 -11.78 0.71
CA GLN A 17 -3.46 -12.06 -0.72
C GLN A 17 -2.40 -11.15 -1.33
N MET A 18 -2.36 -9.89 -0.92
CA MET A 18 -1.33 -8.96 -1.37
C MET A 18 0.06 -9.46 -0.98
N ASN A 19 0.23 -9.92 0.27
CA ASN A 19 1.50 -10.45 0.72
C ASN A 19 1.86 -11.76 0.02
N GLN A 20 0.89 -12.58 -0.33
CA GLN A 20 1.15 -13.79 -1.11
C GLN A 20 1.69 -13.44 -2.49
N GLU A 21 1.15 -12.42 -3.14
CA GLU A 21 1.65 -11.99 -4.45
C GLU A 21 3.07 -11.45 -4.34
N ILE A 22 3.35 -10.69 -3.29
CA ILE A 22 4.72 -10.21 -3.06
C ILE A 22 5.67 -11.40 -2.92
N LYS A 23 5.29 -12.39 -2.14
CA LYS A 23 6.11 -13.58 -1.92
C LYS A 23 6.31 -14.39 -3.21
N LYS A 24 5.29 -14.47 -4.04
CA LYS A 24 5.37 -15.19 -5.32
C LYS A 24 6.14 -14.43 -6.39
N GLY A 25 6.39 -13.15 -6.19
CA GLY A 25 7.07 -12.33 -7.18
C GLY A 25 6.18 -11.77 -8.26
N THR A 26 4.85 -11.77 -8.08
CA THR A 26 3.91 -11.22 -9.04
C THR A 26 3.56 -9.76 -8.74
N ALA A 27 3.97 -9.24 -7.59
CA ALA A 27 3.83 -7.83 -7.26
C ALA A 27 5.03 -7.04 -7.80
N PRO A 28 4.92 -5.71 -7.93
CA PRO A 28 6.09 -4.90 -8.28
C PRO A 28 7.21 -5.10 -7.27
N LYS A 29 8.43 -5.16 -7.76
CA LYS A 29 9.60 -5.41 -6.90
C LYS A 29 9.85 -4.29 -5.90
N SER A 30 9.32 -3.10 -6.17
CA SER A 30 9.45 -1.97 -5.25
C SER A 30 8.56 -2.10 -4.02
N ILE A 31 7.66 -3.07 -3.98
CA ILE A 31 6.76 -3.28 -2.84
C ILE A 31 7.30 -4.43 -2.01
N ILE A 32 7.50 -4.15 -0.70
CA ILE A 32 8.12 -5.12 0.20
C ILE A 32 7.07 -5.97 0.92
N ARG A 33 6.07 -5.31 1.50
CA ARG A 33 5.05 -5.99 2.29
C ARG A 33 3.86 -5.07 2.51
N VAL A 34 2.75 -5.66 2.95
CA VAL A 34 1.56 -4.93 3.38
C VAL A 34 1.29 -5.29 4.83
N ASP A 35 1.11 -4.29 5.67
CA ASP A 35 0.83 -4.47 7.09
C ASP A 35 -0.63 -4.22 7.38
N GLN A 36 -1.20 -5.00 8.28
CA GLN A 36 -2.59 -4.82 8.72
C GLN A 36 -2.71 -3.64 9.67
N ALA A 37 -3.93 -3.12 9.79
CA ALA A 37 -4.23 -2.06 10.72
C ALA A 37 -4.17 -2.59 12.16
N TYR A 38 -3.66 -1.75 13.07
CA TYR A 38 -3.65 -2.03 14.52
C TYR A 38 -4.23 -0.82 15.23
N GLN A 39 -5.47 -0.93 15.66
CA GLN A 39 -6.18 0.19 16.27
C GLN A 39 -5.55 0.66 17.58
N SER A 40 -4.85 -0.21 18.26
CA SER A 40 -4.20 0.12 19.55
C SER A 40 -2.83 0.79 19.37
N ARG A 41 -2.33 0.92 18.14
CA ARG A 41 -1.02 1.53 17.88
C ARG A 41 -1.19 2.88 17.21
N PRO A 42 -0.78 3.99 17.85
CA PRO A 42 -0.82 5.29 17.20
C PRO A 42 -0.01 5.27 15.91
N GLY A 43 -0.59 5.76 14.83
CA GLY A 43 0.04 5.77 13.51
C GLY A 43 -0.19 4.52 12.69
N ASP A 44 -0.69 3.43 13.27
CA ASP A 44 -0.93 2.17 12.58
C ASP A 44 -2.42 1.82 12.49
N GLU A 45 -3.28 2.81 12.57
CA GLU A 45 -4.73 2.59 12.52
C GLU A 45 -5.24 2.13 11.16
N TYR A 46 -4.44 2.29 10.13
CA TYR A 46 -4.77 1.88 8.77
C TYR A 46 -3.79 0.84 8.27
N ALA A 47 -4.29 -0.10 7.48
CA ALA A 47 -3.39 -0.98 6.74
C ALA A 47 -2.52 -0.12 5.81
N HIS A 48 -1.29 -0.55 5.56
CA HIS A 48 -0.38 0.23 4.74
C HIS A 48 0.60 -0.64 3.97
N VAL A 49 1.01 -0.12 2.82
CA VAL A 49 1.94 -0.77 1.91
C VAL A 49 3.32 -0.17 2.11
N HIS A 50 4.34 -1.03 2.27
CA HIS A 50 5.73 -0.60 2.42
C HIS A 50 6.49 -0.78 1.11
N PHE A 51 7.27 0.24 0.76
CA PHE A 51 8.07 0.25 -0.46
C PHE A 51 9.57 0.18 -0.11
N VAL A 52 10.37 -0.28 -1.07
CA VAL A 52 11.82 -0.47 -0.85
C VAL A 52 12.56 0.83 -0.56
N ASP A 53 12.03 1.97 -1.00
CA ASP A 53 12.66 3.28 -0.79
C ASP A 53 12.27 3.92 0.53
N GLY A 54 11.56 3.21 1.39
CA GLY A 54 11.11 3.73 2.68
C GLY A 54 9.75 4.40 2.65
N ALA A 55 9.12 4.54 1.49
CA ALA A 55 7.77 5.09 1.42
C ALA A 55 6.78 4.10 2.03
N ALA A 56 5.71 4.63 2.59
CA ALA A 56 4.61 3.81 3.11
C ALA A 56 3.29 4.50 2.81
N LEU A 57 2.35 3.75 2.23
CA LEU A 57 1.07 4.27 1.76
C LEU A 57 -0.06 3.61 2.54
N ARG A 58 -0.89 4.43 3.20
CA ARG A 58 -2.05 3.94 3.95
C ARG A 58 -3.18 3.54 3.00
N ASP A 59 -4.09 2.71 3.50
CA ASP A 59 -5.23 2.23 2.73
C ASP A 59 -6.29 3.30 2.45
N ASP A 60 -6.17 4.48 3.06
CA ASP A 60 -7.04 5.61 2.75
C ASP A 60 -6.44 6.54 1.68
N GLY A 61 -5.32 6.15 1.11
CA GLY A 61 -4.66 6.92 0.06
C GLY A 61 -3.68 7.96 0.54
N THR A 62 -3.51 8.10 1.85
CA THR A 62 -2.54 9.06 2.40
C THR A 62 -1.21 8.38 2.67
N TRP A 63 -0.14 9.17 2.62
CA TRP A 63 1.21 8.65 2.85
C TRP A 63 1.55 8.68 4.33
N LYS A 64 2.08 7.57 4.84
CA LYS A 64 2.59 7.49 6.20
C LYS A 64 4.03 7.99 6.26
N HIS A 65 4.84 7.63 5.28
CA HIS A 65 6.27 7.99 5.18
C HIS A 65 6.63 8.29 3.75
N ASN A 66 7.53 9.26 3.56
CA ASN A 66 8.20 9.54 2.30
C ASN A 66 7.26 9.59 1.10
N PRO A 67 6.33 10.54 1.08
CA PRO A 67 5.38 10.67 -0.02
C PRO A 67 6.08 10.86 -1.36
N ARG A 68 5.56 10.23 -2.40
CA ARG A 68 6.09 10.37 -3.75
C ARG A 68 5.02 9.99 -4.77
N THR A 69 5.37 10.09 -6.05
CA THR A 69 4.48 9.63 -7.11
C THR A 69 4.65 8.13 -7.30
N LEU A 70 3.53 7.42 -7.43
CA LEU A 70 3.55 5.98 -7.71
C LEU A 70 4.02 5.74 -9.15
N THR A 71 4.77 4.64 -9.35
CA THR A 71 5.08 4.19 -10.70
C THR A 71 3.84 3.56 -11.34
N ASN A 72 3.87 3.41 -12.68
CA ASN A 72 2.76 2.77 -13.37
C ASN A 72 2.53 1.33 -12.91
N ALA A 73 3.59 0.59 -12.66
CA ALA A 73 3.48 -0.77 -12.16
C ALA A 73 2.83 -0.81 -10.79
N GLU A 74 3.20 0.12 -9.93
CA GLU A 74 2.60 0.23 -8.59
C GLU A 74 1.12 0.59 -8.69
N LYS A 75 0.77 1.54 -9.55
CA LYS A 75 -0.64 1.92 -9.75
C LYS A 75 -1.48 0.74 -10.24
N ASP A 76 -0.97 0.00 -11.21
CA ASP A 76 -1.71 -1.12 -11.78
C ASP A 76 -1.96 -2.20 -10.73
N TRP A 77 -0.96 -2.50 -9.94
CA TRP A 77 -1.10 -3.52 -8.90
C TRP A 77 -2.04 -3.07 -7.79
N LEU A 78 -1.91 -1.83 -7.35
CA LEU A 78 -2.74 -1.30 -6.26
C LEU A 78 -4.20 -1.19 -6.66
N ARG A 79 -4.51 -0.94 -7.94
CA ARG A 79 -5.89 -0.90 -8.43
C ARG A 79 -6.64 -2.20 -8.20
N LYS A 80 -5.93 -3.31 -8.24
CA LYS A 80 -6.56 -4.61 -7.98
C LYS A 80 -7.09 -4.70 -6.56
N TRP A 81 -6.45 -4.01 -5.64
CA TRP A 81 -6.70 -4.19 -4.20
C TRP A 81 -7.35 -2.98 -3.54
N GLY A 82 -7.28 -1.86 -4.16
CA GLY A 82 -7.80 -0.62 -3.61
C GLY A 82 -8.87 0.00 -4.44
#